data_4f1f5a6ccd2d9c0a5ad367856e4fadc1
#
_entry.id   4f1f5a6ccd2d9c0a5ad367856e4fadc1
#
_cell.length_a   1.000
_cell.length_b   1.000
_cell.length_c   1.000
_cell.angle_alpha   90.00
_cell.angle_beta   90.00
_cell.angle_gamma   90.00
#
_symmetry.space_group_name_H-M   'P 1'
#
loop_
_entity.id
_entity.type
_entity.pdbx_description
1 polymer ?
#
loop_
_entity_poly.entity_id
_entity_poly.type
_entity_poly.pdbx_seq_one_letter_code
_entity_poly.pdbx_strand_id
1 'polypeptide(L)'
;MSVIKSISVGNGDMFYIKHGSSNFTIIDCNMDEINKKEIIDEIIAESKEKDIKRFISTHPDDDHIHGLKYLDDQIGILNFYCVENEATKSDVTEDFERYCELRDSKEKAFHIYRGCSRCWMNKDDDEKKYGSSGINILWPITSNEDYKTELSNVKDGKSPNNISPIIKYSLNAGVTVLWFGDLENTFMEKIKDIIELPKADIVFAPHHGRSSGKIPKEWMESINPKLVVIGEAPSEKINYLSGYNTITQNTAKNIIFDCDTGIVDVYVSNENYSVDFLKDKKKTNKYNSKYIGSLDV
;
A
#
# COMPACT_ATOMS: atom_id res chain seq x y z
N MET A 1 2.14 10.81 15.49
CA MET A 1 3.29 9.98 15.02
C MET A 1 2.75 8.67 14.45
N SER A 2 3.24 8.22 13.32
CA SER A 2 2.96 6.90 12.73
C SER A 2 4.19 6.42 11.97
N VAL A 3 4.31 5.11 11.76
CA VAL A 3 5.40 4.52 10.98
C VAL A 3 4.80 3.80 9.78
N ILE A 4 5.29 4.10 8.58
CA ILE A 4 4.96 3.38 7.36
C ILE A 4 6.21 2.64 6.93
N LYS A 5 6.10 1.34 6.66
CA LYS A 5 7.20 0.55 6.12
C LYS A 5 6.80 -0.08 4.80
N SER A 6 7.64 0.09 3.79
CA SER A 6 7.65 -0.70 2.57
C SER A 6 8.71 -1.78 2.74
N ILE A 7 8.28 -3.02 2.75
CA ILE A 7 9.15 -4.18 2.96
C ILE A 7 9.74 -4.61 1.62
N SER A 8 11.06 -4.84 1.57
CA SER A 8 11.74 -5.36 0.38
C SER A 8 11.45 -6.85 0.27
N VAL A 9 10.54 -7.20 -0.63
CA VAL A 9 10.03 -8.56 -0.83
C VAL A 9 10.34 -9.11 -2.24
N GLY A 10 11.17 -8.40 -2.98
CA GLY A 10 11.43 -8.70 -4.39
C GLY A 10 10.33 -8.13 -5.29
N ASN A 11 10.06 -8.81 -6.41
CA ASN A 11 9.04 -8.37 -7.35
C ASN A 11 7.65 -8.62 -6.76
N GLY A 12 7.10 -7.63 -6.10
CA GLY A 12 5.81 -7.65 -5.41
C GLY A 12 5.71 -6.54 -4.37
N ASP A 13 4.60 -6.45 -3.70
CA ASP A 13 4.33 -5.41 -2.71
C ASP A 13 3.99 -5.98 -1.33
N MET A 14 4.53 -5.36 -0.30
CA MET A 14 4.10 -5.55 1.08
C MET A 14 4.41 -4.31 1.90
N PHE A 15 3.38 -3.78 2.55
CA PHE A 15 3.52 -2.60 3.41
C PHE A 15 2.85 -2.82 4.76
N TYR A 16 3.33 -2.10 5.78
CA TYR A 16 2.51 -1.90 6.96
C TYR A 16 2.50 -0.45 7.41
N ILE A 17 1.43 -0.08 8.11
CA ILE A 17 1.29 1.20 8.80
C ILE A 17 1.02 0.93 10.27
N LYS A 18 1.96 1.31 11.14
CA LYS A 18 1.76 1.41 12.59
C LYS A 18 1.22 2.81 12.88
N HIS A 19 -0.10 2.91 13.04
CA HIS A 19 -0.76 4.20 13.25
C HIS A 19 -0.47 4.77 14.62
N GLY A 20 -0.57 6.09 14.76
CA GLY A 20 -0.53 6.76 16.07
C GLY A 20 -1.73 6.41 16.98
N SER A 21 -2.83 5.97 16.39
CA SER A 21 -4.00 5.38 17.06
C SER A 21 -3.79 3.89 17.37
N SER A 22 -4.76 3.21 17.99
CA SER A 22 -4.72 1.76 18.26
C SER A 22 -4.88 0.88 17.02
N ASN A 23 -4.52 1.39 15.84
CA ASN A 23 -4.65 0.69 14.56
C ASN A 23 -3.29 0.21 14.02
N PHE A 24 -3.33 -0.95 13.36
CA PHE A 24 -2.25 -1.49 12.53
C PHE A 24 -2.83 -1.95 11.21
N THR A 25 -2.21 -1.56 10.11
CA THR A 25 -2.68 -1.92 8.77
C THR A 25 -1.56 -2.58 7.99
N ILE A 26 -1.85 -3.72 7.38
CA ILE A 26 -1.01 -4.37 6.38
C ILE A 26 -1.67 -4.11 5.03
N ILE A 27 -0.87 -3.77 4.01
CA ILE A 27 -1.33 -3.63 2.62
C ILE A 27 -0.52 -4.62 1.80
N ASP A 28 -1.21 -5.55 1.19
CA ASP A 28 -0.67 -6.65 0.41
C ASP A 28 0.35 -7.54 1.14
N CYS A 29 0.74 -8.61 0.52
CA CYS A 29 1.63 -9.62 1.08
C CYS A 29 2.39 -10.33 -0.04
N ASN A 30 3.71 -10.26 0.04
CA ASN A 30 4.57 -11.09 -0.80
C ASN A 30 5.74 -11.60 0.06
N MET A 31 5.68 -12.86 0.45
CA MET A 31 6.68 -13.47 1.34
C MET A 31 7.11 -14.82 0.80
N ASP A 32 8.39 -15.01 0.62
CA ASP A 32 8.97 -16.29 0.24
C ASP A 32 9.39 -17.13 1.46
N GLU A 33 9.81 -18.36 1.23
CA GLU A 33 10.27 -19.29 2.27
C GLU A 33 11.46 -18.77 3.08
N ILE A 34 12.24 -17.85 2.52
CA ILE A 34 13.48 -17.33 3.13
C ILE A 34 13.15 -16.22 4.13
N ASN A 35 12.23 -15.32 3.76
CA ASN A 35 11.96 -14.09 4.50
C ASN A 35 10.68 -14.13 5.35
N LYS A 36 9.75 -15.05 5.08
CA LYS A 36 8.41 -15.06 5.71
C LYS A 36 8.47 -15.06 7.24
N LYS A 37 9.40 -15.80 7.84
CA LYS A 37 9.49 -15.86 9.30
C LYS A 37 9.92 -14.54 9.91
N GLU A 38 10.94 -13.90 9.34
CA GLU A 38 11.44 -12.60 9.82
C GLU A 38 10.36 -11.52 9.70
N ILE A 39 9.67 -11.48 8.56
CA ILE A 39 8.58 -10.51 8.31
C ILE A 39 7.44 -10.71 9.32
N ILE A 40 7.03 -11.95 9.56
CA ILE A 40 5.95 -12.26 10.52
C ILE A 40 6.36 -11.89 11.95
N ASP A 41 7.56 -12.24 12.37
CA ASP A 41 8.07 -11.89 13.70
C ASP A 41 8.07 -10.35 13.89
N GLU A 42 8.46 -9.59 12.87
CA GLU A 42 8.39 -8.13 12.88
C GLU A 42 6.94 -7.62 12.97
N ILE A 43 6.03 -8.13 12.12
CA ILE A 43 4.61 -7.73 12.14
C ILE A 43 3.98 -8.00 13.51
N ILE A 44 4.26 -9.15 14.11
CA ILE A 44 3.78 -9.50 15.46
C ILE A 44 4.31 -8.49 16.49
N ALA A 45 5.61 -8.20 16.45
CA ALA A 45 6.24 -7.26 17.37
C ALA A 45 5.68 -5.84 17.23
N GLU A 46 5.58 -5.32 16.00
CA GLU A 46 5.13 -3.96 15.72
C GLU A 46 3.62 -3.78 15.97
N SER A 47 2.82 -4.84 15.81
CA SER A 47 1.37 -4.82 16.03
C SER A 47 0.94 -5.20 17.45
N LYS A 48 1.87 -5.55 18.35
CA LYS A 48 1.57 -6.11 19.68
C LYS A 48 0.65 -5.25 20.54
N GLU A 49 0.83 -3.92 20.47
CA GLU A 49 0.06 -2.94 21.26
C GLU A 49 -1.08 -2.31 20.47
N LYS A 50 -1.51 -2.94 19.37
CA LYS A 50 -2.59 -2.45 18.50
C LYS A 50 -3.81 -3.34 18.61
N ASP A 51 -4.93 -2.72 18.98
CA ASP A 51 -6.20 -3.42 19.17
C ASP A 51 -6.87 -3.75 17.83
N ILE A 52 -6.75 -2.86 16.85
CA ILE A 52 -7.38 -3.00 15.54
C ILE A 52 -6.33 -3.31 14.49
N LYS A 53 -6.29 -4.57 14.09
CA LYS A 53 -5.43 -5.05 13.00
C LYS A 53 -6.27 -5.30 11.76
N ARG A 54 -5.83 -4.79 10.59
CA ARG A 54 -6.49 -5.01 9.31
C ARG A 54 -5.48 -5.36 8.23
N PHE A 55 -5.95 -6.16 7.30
CA PHE A 55 -5.27 -6.44 6.04
C PHE A 55 -6.07 -5.82 4.90
N ILE A 56 -5.41 -5.08 4.02
CA ILE A 56 -6.00 -4.53 2.79
C ILE A 56 -5.31 -5.24 1.63
N SER A 57 -6.09 -5.98 0.83
CA SER A 57 -5.61 -6.51 -0.44
C SER A 57 -5.99 -5.56 -1.55
N THR A 58 -5.01 -5.10 -2.32
CA THR A 58 -5.25 -4.26 -3.49
C THR A 58 -5.91 -5.07 -4.61
N HIS A 59 -5.37 -6.24 -4.90
CA HIS A 59 -5.89 -7.20 -5.87
C HIS A 59 -5.26 -8.58 -5.63
N PRO A 60 -5.86 -9.68 -6.16
CA PRO A 60 -5.42 -11.04 -5.84
C PRO A 60 -4.36 -11.60 -6.81
N ASP A 61 -3.41 -10.80 -7.30
CA ASP A 61 -2.28 -11.37 -8.04
C ASP A 61 -1.23 -11.98 -7.10
N ASP A 62 -0.45 -12.92 -7.59
CA ASP A 62 0.41 -13.73 -6.73
C ASP A 62 1.44 -12.90 -5.97
N ASP A 63 2.02 -11.90 -6.60
CA ASP A 63 2.98 -10.99 -5.99
C ASP A 63 2.37 -9.96 -5.01
N HIS A 64 1.05 -10.05 -4.74
CA HIS A 64 0.31 -9.27 -3.75
C HIS A 64 -0.39 -10.11 -2.68
N ILE A 65 -0.44 -11.45 -2.87
CA ILE A 65 -1.05 -12.36 -1.89
C ILE A 65 -0.15 -13.54 -1.53
N HIS A 66 1.08 -13.64 -2.07
CA HIS A 66 1.98 -14.75 -1.78
C HIS A 66 2.36 -14.79 -0.31
N GLY A 67 2.10 -15.93 0.36
CA GLY A 67 2.25 -16.10 1.79
C GLY A 67 1.06 -15.63 2.64
N LEU A 68 -0.07 -15.24 2.02
CA LEU A 68 -1.27 -14.78 2.75
C LEU A 68 -1.82 -15.84 3.69
N LYS A 69 -1.85 -17.11 3.24
CA LYS A 69 -2.27 -18.22 4.10
C LYS A 69 -1.38 -18.32 5.33
N TYR A 70 -0.06 -18.27 5.14
CA TYR A 70 0.88 -18.30 6.26
C TYR A 70 0.70 -17.10 7.18
N LEU A 71 0.54 -15.90 6.65
CA LEU A 71 0.26 -14.68 7.41
C LEU A 71 -1.00 -14.85 8.27
N ASP A 72 -2.12 -15.26 7.67
CA ASP A 72 -3.38 -15.44 8.40
C ASP A 72 -3.27 -16.52 9.47
N ASP A 73 -2.61 -17.63 9.19
CA ASP A 73 -2.38 -18.71 10.16
C ASP A 73 -1.55 -18.24 11.38
N GLN A 74 -0.66 -17.24 11.21
CA GLN A 74 0.19 -16.74 12.30
C GLN A 74 -0.44 -15.59 13.08
N ILE A 75 -1.14 -14.65 12.44
CA ILE A 75 -1.66 -13.45 13.10
C ILE A 75 -3.19 -13.42 13.25
N GLY A 76 -3.91 -14.27 12.52
CA GLY A 76 -5.37 -14.31 12.51
C GLY A 76 -5.99 -13.03 11.96
N ILE A 77 -6.14 -12.91 10.65
CA ILE A 77 -6.76 -11.74 10.01
C ILE A 77 -8.26 -11.71 10.34
N LEU A 78 -8.69 -10.73 11.13
CA LEU A 78 -10.08 -10.53 11.52
C LEU A 78 -10.76 -9.42 10.70
N ASN A 79 -9.99 -8.54 10.08
CA ASN A 79 -10.47 -7.45 9.24
C ASN A 79 -9.76 -7.50 7.90
N PHE A 80 -10.41 -8.12 6.93
CA PHE A 80 -9.92 -8.26 5.57
C PHE A 80 -10.64 -7.27 4.65
N TYR A 81 -9.90 -6.36 4.04
CA TYR A 81 -10.45 -5.30 3.19
C TYR A 81 -9.99 -5.54 1.75
N CYS A 82 -10.92 -5.64 0.84
CA CYS A 82 -10.65 -5.76 -0.60
C CYS A 82 -11.80 -5.12 -1.37
N VAL A 83 -11.61 -4.87 -2.65
CA VAL A 83 -12.75 -4.54 -3.53
C VAL A 83 -13.64 -5.78 -3.71
N GLU A 84 -14.94 -5.56 -3.85
CA GLU A 84 -15.87 -6.66 -4.17
C GLU A 84 -15.55 -7.20 -5.56
N ASN A 85 -15.23 -8.49 -5.64
CA ASN A 85 -14.86 -9.15 -6.90
C ASN A 85 -15.14 -10.65 -6.87
N GLU A 86 -15.17 -11.26 -8.03
CA GLU A 86 -15.31 -12.71 -8.23
C GLU A 86 -14.09 -13.27 -8.99
N ALA A 87 -12.90 -12.85 -8.62
CA ALA A 87 -11.66 -13.27 -9.26
C ALA A 87 -11.54 -14.80 -9.32
N THR A 88 -11.10 -15.30 -10.47
CA THR A 88 -10.76 -16.72 -10.69
C THR A 88 -9.35 -16.81 -11.27
N LYS A 89 -8.69 -17.95 -11.04
CA LYS A 89 -7.38 -18.28 -11.60
C LYS A 89 -7.36 -19.68 -12.15
N SER A 90 -6.60 -19.94 -13.21
CA SER A 90 -6.38 -21.29 -13.74
C SER A 90 -5.48 -22.12 -12.82
N ASP A 91 -4.45 -21.48 -12.25
CA ASP A 91 -3.54 -22.06 -11.26
C ASP A 91 -3.93 -21.56 -9.88
N VAL A 92 -4.72 -22.35 -9.17
CA VAL A 92 -5.21 -22.04 -7.83
C VAL A 92 -4.14 -22.41 -6.80
N THR A 93 -3.59 -21.40 -6.13
CA THR A 93 -2.65 -21.60 -5.01
C THR A 93 -3.39 -21.60 -3.68
N GLU A 94 -2.77 -22.15 -2.61
CA GLU A 94 -3.32 -22.08 -1.25
C GLU A 94 -3.54 -20.62 -0.77
N ASP A 95 -2.71 -19.69 -1.23
CA ASP A 95 -2.84 -18.27 -0.92
C ASP A 95 -4.04 -17.66 -1.62
N PHE A 96 -4.31 -18.05 -2.87
CA PHE A 96 -5.51 -17.60 -3.59
C PHE A 96 -6.78 -18.21 -2.99
N GLU A 97 -6.75 -19.47 -2.58
CA GLU A 97 -7.88 -20.09 -1.83
C GLU A 97 -8.15 -19.31 -0.55
N ARG A 98 -7.11 -19.00 0.24
CA ARG A 98 -7.24 -18.20 1.46
C ARG A 98 -7.76 -16.79 1.17
N TYR A 99 -7.30 -16.15 0.10
CA TYR A 99 -7.84 -14.86 -0.34
C TYR A 99 -9.35 -14.96 -0.58
N CYS A 100 -9.82 -15.97 -1.31
CA CYS A 100 -11.24 -16.17 -1.57
C CYS A 100 -12.03 -16.43 -0.27
N GLU A 101 -11.53 -17.25 0.64
CA GLU A 101 -12.13 -17.49 1.95
C GLU A 101 -12.29 -16.18 2.76
N LEU A 102 -11.25 -15.35 2.79
CA LEU A 102 -11.27 -14.07 3.50
C LEU A 102 -12.18 -13.06 2.82
N ARG A 103 -12.14 -12.95 1.47
CA ARG A 103 -12.98 -12.06 0.65
C ARG A 103 -14.47 -12.36 0.84
N ASP A 104 -14.83 -13.65 0.88
CA ASP A 104 -16.23 -14.10 0.93
C ASP A 104 -16.75 -14.27 2.36
N SER A 105 -15.91 -14.05 3.37
CA SER A 105 -16.27 -14.15 4.79
C SER A 105 -17.20 -13.02 5.22
N LYS A 106 -18.42 -13.34 5.65
CA LYS A 106 -19.38 -12.36 6.16
C LYS A 106 -18.93 -11.64 7.44
N GLU A 107 -18.01 -12.24 8.20
CA GLU A 107 -17.53 -11.72 9.47
C GLU A 107 -16.25 -10.88 9.31
N LYS A 108 -15.37 -11.28 8.40
CA LYS A 108 -14.04 -10.69 8.23
C LYS A 108 -13.96 -9.66 7.10
N ALA A 109 -14.70 -9.89 6.01
CA ALA A 109 -14.61 -9.05 4.82
C ALA A 109 -15.25 -7.66 5.00
N PHE A 110 -14.59 -6.68 4.44
CA PHE A 110 -15.16 -5.36 4.20
C PHE A 110 -14.82 -4.93 2.79
N HIS A 111 -15.84 -4.84 1.94
CA HIS A 111 -15.66 -4.42 0.55
C HIS A 111 -15.48 -2.92 0.49
N ILE A 112 -14.31 -2.50 -0.03
CA ILE A 112 -13.91 -1.11 -0.10
C ILE A 112 -14.23 -0.49 -1.45
N TYR A 113 -14.68 0.77 -1.42
CA TYR A 113 -15.01 1.58 -2.59
C TYR A 113 -14.92 3.07 -2.23
N ARG A 114 -14.95 3.95 -3.22
CA ARG A 114 -14.88 5.39 -3.01
C ARG A 114 -15.96 5.88 -2.05
N GLY A 115 -15.53 6.50 -0.96
CA GLY A 115 -16.43 7.06 0.04
C GLY A 115 -16.99 6.04 1.05
N CYS A 116 -16.56 4.77 0.99
CA CYS A 116 -16.91 3.83 2.06
C CYS A 116 -16.42 4.32 3.42
N SER A 117 -17.18 4.01 4.47
CA SER A 117 -16.86 4.44 5.83
C SER A 117 -16.99 3.27 6.80
N ARG A 118 -16.02 3.11 7.67
CA ARG A 118 -16.01 2.09 8.71
C ARG A 118 -15.30 2.62 9.95
N CYS A 119 -15.84 2.26 11.14
CA CYS A 119 -15.17 2.57 12.41
C CYS A 119 -13.72 2.09 12.40
N TRP A 120 -12.85 2.95 12.90
CA TRP A 120 -11.41 2.82 13.02
C TRP A 120 -10.63 2.78 11.69
N MET A 121 -11.29 2.79 10.53
CA MET A 121 -10.64 3.03 9.24
C MET A 121 -10.51 4.54 8.97
N ASN A 122 -11.65 5.20 8.77
CA ASN A 122 -11.74 6.64 8.50
C ASN A 122 -12.76 7.35 9.40
N LYS A 123 -13.34 6.64 10.36
CA LYS A 123 -14.30 7.15 11.32
C LYS A 123 -13.93 6.67 12.72
N ASP A 124 -14.01 7.55 13.70
CA ASP A 124 -13.89 7.19 15.11
C ASP A 124 -15.17 6.49 15.59
N ASP A 125 -15.06 5.68 16.65
CA ASP A 125 -16.20 5.25 17.43
C ASP A 125 -16.68 6.40 18.35
N ASP A 126 -17.86 6.22 18.94
CA ASP A 126 -18.48 7.23 19.81
C ASP A 126 -17.62 7.50 21.07
N GLU A 127 -16.91 6.50 21.57
CA GLU A 127 -16.03 6.60 22.73
C GLU A 127 -14.62 7.07 22.36
N LYS A 128 -14.28 7.15 21.07
CA LYS A 128 -12.95 7.45 20.51
C LYS A 128 -11.83 6.59 21.09
N LYS A 129 -12.17 5.37 21.50
CA LYS A 129 -11.27 4.47 22.24
C LYS A 129 -10.04 4.05 21.40
N TYR A 130 -10.26 3.73 20.12
CA TYR A 130 -9.21 3.20 19.25
C TYR A 130 -8.71 4.21 18.23
N GLY A 131 -9.46 5.25 17.97
CA GLY A 131 -9.18 6.30 17.01
C GLY A 131 -9.25 5.84 15.54
N SER A 132 -9.33 6.79 14.63
CA SER A 132 -9.28 6.52 13.19
C SER A 132 -7.87 6.16 12.74
N SER A 133 -7.75 5.31 11.73
CA SER A 133 -6.46 5.04 11.06
C SER A 133 -6.09 6.10 10.01
N GLY A 134 -7.02 6.97 9.62
CA GLY A 134 -6.79 7.97 8.58
C GLY A 134 -6.75 7.43 7.15
N ILE A 135 -7.20 6.17 6.92
CA ILE A 135 -7.27 5.54 5.60
C ILE A 135 -8.60 5.87 4.93
N ASN A 136 -8.53 6.35 3.69
CA ASN A 136 -9.68 6.62 2.84
C ASN A 136 -9.49 5.98 1.48
N ILE A 137 -10.59 5.57 0.85
CA ILE A 137 -10.59 4.95 -0.47
C ILE A 137 -11.08 6.00 -1.49
N LEU A 138 -10.24 6.29 -2.48
CA LEU A 138 -10.52 7.27 -3.54
C LEU A 138 -11.06 6.59 -4.81
N TRP A 139 -10.77 5.33 -5.01
CA TRP A 139 -11.22 4.44 -6.08
C TRP A 139 -11.37 3.01 -5.53
N PRO A 140 -12.31 2.16 -6.02
CA PRO A 140 -13.14 2.34 -7.21
C PRO A 140 -14.45 3.12 -6.97
N ILE A 141 -15.03 3.62 -8.09
CA ILE A 141 -16.42 4.01 -8.20
C ILE A 141 -17.17 2.79 -8.77
N THR A 142 -17.93 2.11 -7.95
CA THR A 142 -18.55 0.81 -8.32
C THR A 142 -19.57 0.88 -9.44
N SER A 143 -20.12 2.07 -9.72
CA SER A 143 -21.04 2.31 -10.83
C SER A 143 -20.34 2.62 -12.16
N ASN A 144 -19.00 2.78 -12.19
CA ASN A 144 -18.26 3.08 -13.41
C ASN A 144 -18.22 1.86 -14.34
N GLU A 145 -18.51 2.06 -15.63
CA GLU A 145 -18.63 0.97 -16.60
C GLU A 145 -17.27 0.35 -16.99
N ASP A 146 -16.21 1.14 -17.05
CA ASP A 146 -14.86 0.61 -17.28
C ASP A 146 -14.44 -0.29 -16.11
N TYR A 147 -14.75 0.10 -14.86
CA TYR A 147 -14.47 -0.71 -13.69
C TYR A 147 -15.28 -2.01 -13.67
N LYS A 148 -16.56 -1.98 -14.02
CA LYS A 148 -17.39 -3.18 -14.16
C LYS A 148 -16.84 -4.12 -15.23
N THR A 149 -16.29 -3.57 -16.31
CA THR A 149 -15.62 -4.35 -17.35
C THR A 149 -14.39 -5.08 -16.77
N GLU A 150 -13.57 -4.40 -15.97
CA GLU A 150 -12.42 -5.04 -15.31
C GLU A 150 -12.86 -6.10 -14.31
N LEU A 151 -13.93 -5.89 -13.54
CA LEU A 151 -14.51 -6.92 -12.67
C LEU A 151 -14.95 -8.18 -13.46
N SER A 152 -15.58 -7.98 -14.63
CA SER A 152 -15.92 -9.10 -15.53
C SER A 152 -14.68 -9.80 -16.06
N ASN A 153 -13.65 -9.05 -16.45
CA ASN A 153 -12.37 -9.61 -16.91
C ASN A 153 -11.72 -10.49 -15.84
N VAL A 154 -11.71 -10.05 -14.59
CA VAL A 154 -11.13 -10.78 -13.47
C VAL A 154 -11.93 -12.04 -13.14
N LYS A 155 -13.26 -11.99 -13.24
CA LYS A 155 -14.13 -13.16 -13.13
C LYS A 155 -13.84 -14.19 -14.21
N ASP A 156 -13.48 -13.76 -15.42
CA ASP A 156 -13.07 -14.60 -16.53
C ASP A 156 -11.61 -15.06 -16.46
N GLY A 157 -10.91 -14.84 -15.34
CA GLY A 157 -9.54 -15.28 -15.11
C GLY A 157 -8.46 -14.43 -15.78
N LYS A 158 -8.78 -13.18 -16.18
CA LYS A 158 -7.80 -12.23 -16.69
C LYS A 158 -7.09 -11.49 -15.53
N SER A 159 -6.04 -10.70 -15.86
CA SER A 159 -5.26 -9.95 -14.87
C SER A 159 -6.15 -9.11 -13.96
N PRO A 160 -5.93 -9.16 -12.64
CA PRO A 160 -6.69 -8.39 -11.65
C PRO A 160 -6.13 -6.98 -11.38
N ASN A 161 -5.06 -6.55 -12.05
CA ASN A 161 -4.37 -5.28 -11.77
C ASN A 161 -5.34 -4.09 -11.69
N ASN A 162 -6.24 -3.98 -12.66
CA ASN A 162 -7.13 -2.83 -12.82
C ASN A 162 -8.34 -2.81 -11.86
N ILE A 163 -8.50 -3.82 -11.00
CA ILE A 163 -9.45 -3.71 -9.89
C ILE A 163 -8.83 -3.09 -8.63
N SER A 164 -7.53 -2.80 -8.62
CA SER A 164 -6.83 -2.19 -7.49
C SER A 164 -7.49 -0.89 -7.02
N PRO A 165 -7.66 -0.70 -5.71
CA PRO A 165 -8.15 0.57 -5.16
C PRO A 165 -7.05 1.64 -5.17
N ILE A 166 -7.46 2.91 -5.23
CA ILE A 166 -6.58 4.02 -4.85
C ILE A 166 -6.81 4.30 -3.37
N ILE A 167 -5.78 4.07 -2.57
CA ILE A 167 -5.80 4.20 -1.11
C ILE A 167 -5.09 5.50 -0.74
N LYS A 168 -5.74 6.31 0.11
CA LYS A 168 -5.15 7.48 0.73
C LYS A 168 -4.99 7.26 2.23
N TYR A 169 -3.80 7.47 2.75
CA TYR A 169 -3.55 7.63 4.17
C TYR A 169 -3.23 9.10 4.47
N SER A 170 -3.76 9.64 5.55
CA SER A 170 -3.43 10.99 6.01
C SER A 170 -3.22 11.00 7.53
N LEU A 171 -2.05 11.50 7.93
CA LEU A 171 -1.78 11.86 9.32
C LEU A 171 -2.28 13.29 9.57
N ASN A 172 -3.01 13.52 10.65
CA ASN A 172 -3.49 14.86 10.98
C ASN A 172 -2.32 15.84 11.16
N ALA A 173 -2.35 16.96 10.44
CA ALA A 173 -1.26 17.94 10.37
C ALA A 173 0.11 17.31 9.99
N GLY A 174 0.12 16.27 9.21
CA GLY A 174 1.30 15.54 8.76
C GLY A 174 1.13 15.00 7.35
N VAL A 175 1.84 13.92 7.04
CA VAL A 175 1.97 13.33 5.71
C VAL A 175 0.64 12.87 5.11
N THR A 176 0.49 13.05 3.81
CA THR A 176 -0.50 12.38 2.97
C THR A 176 0.21 11.45 2.00
N VAL A 177 -0.24 10.19 1.94
CA VAL A 177 0.36 9.12 1.14
C VAL A 177 -0.70 8.46 0.26
N LEU A 178 -0.34 8.13 -0.98
CA LEU A 178 -1.18 7.42 -1.92
C LEU A 178 -0.55 6.10 -2.35
N TRP A 179 -1.39 5.04 -2.43
CA TRP A 179 -1.11 3.76 -3.07
C TRP A 179 -2.11 3.53 -4.19
N PHE A 180 -1.67 2.93 -5.28
CA PHE A 180 -2.47 2.65 -6.46
C PHE A 180 -2.60 1.15 -6.76
N GLY A 181 -1.96 0.29 -5.94
CA GLY A 181 -1.78 -1.12 -6.29
C GLY A 181 -1.15 -1.23 -7.68
N ASP A 182 -1.66 -2.11 -8.50
CA ASP A 182 -1.11 -2.36 -9.84
C ASP A 182 -1.92 -1.73 -10.98
N LEU A 183 -2.67 -0.65 -10.69
CA LEU A 183 -3.40 0.06 -11.75
C LEU A 183 -2.49 0.35 -12.95
N GLU A 184 -2.94 -0.06 -14.13
CA GLU A 184 -2.20 0.13 -15.36
C GLU A 184 -2.50 1.48 -16.01
N ASN A 185 -1.49 2.06 -16.66
CA ASN A 185 -1.60 3.35 -17.33
C ASN A 185 -2.80 3.42 -18.28
N THR A 186 -3.03 2.37 -19.09
CA THR A 186 -4.13 2.32 -20.03
C THR A 186 -5.51 2.40 -19.38
N PHE A 187 -5.63 1.87 -18.17
CA PHE A 187 -6.86 1.96 -17.38
C PHE A 187 -6.95 3.31 -16.66
N MET A 188 -5.87 3.77 -16.05
CA MET A 188 -5.84 5.09 -15.41
C MET A 188 -6.19 6.22 -16.38
N GLU A 189 -5.73 6.15 -17.64
CA GLU A 189 -6.09 7.12 -18.69
C GLU A 189 -7.61 7.15 -19.00
N LYS A 190 -8.33 6.03 -18.87
CA LYS A 190 -9.79 5.99 -19.04
C LYS A 190 -10.54 6.68 -17.90
N ILE A 191 -10.02 6.59 -16.69
CA ILE A 191 -10.71 7.07 -15.48
C ILE A 191 -10.19 8.41 -14.96
N LYS A 192 -9.16 8.99 -15.58
CA LYS A 192 -8.47 10.18 -15.05
C LYS A 192 -9.37 11.41 -14.91
N ASP A 193 -10.34 11.57 -15.80
CA ASP A 193 -11.28 12.70 -15.78
C ASP A 193 -12.48 12.48 -14.85
N ILE A 194 -12.58 11.28 -14.25
CA ILE A 194 -13.68 10.89 -13.36
C ILE A 194 -13.30 11.08 -11.89
N ILE A 195 -11.99 11.06 -11.60
CA ILE A 195 -11.48 11.12 -10.23
C ILE A 195 -10.59 12.35 -10.08
N GLU A 196 -10.93 13.19 -9.13
CA GLU A 196 -10.04 14.24 -8.64
C GLU A 196 -9.18 13.67 -7.50
N LEU A 197 -7.87 13.64 -7.71
CA LEU A 197 -6.91 13.18 -6.70
C LEU A 197 -6.39 14.37 -5.88
N PRO A 198 -6.32 14.24 -4.54
CA PRO A 198 -5.80 15.29 -3.69
C PRO A 198 -4.28 15.41 -3.82
N LYS A 199 -3.73 16.54 -3.37
CA LYS A 199 -2.29 16.64 -3.13
C LYS A 199 -1.83 15.57 -2.15
N ALA A 200 -0.66 15.00 -2.41
CA ALA A 200 -0.04 14.04 -1.52
C ALA A 200 1.47 14.24 -1.48
N ASP A 201 2.05 14.00 -0.31
CA ASP A 201 3.48 14.17 -0.11
C ASP A 201 4.29 12.99 -0.66
N ILE A 202 3.76 11.77 -0.49
CA ILE A 202 4.40 10.53 -0.91
C ILE A 202 3.42 9.74 -1.79
N VAL A 203 3.93 9.24 -2.91
CA VAL A 203 3.21 8.33 -3.81
C VAL A 203 4.01 7.04 -3.95
N PHE A 204 3.39 5.91 -3.68
CA PHE A 204 3.91 4.61 -4.10
C PHE A 204 3.50 4.37 -5.55
N ALA A 205 4.49 4.20 -6.41
CA ALA A 205 4.29 4.10 -7.85
C ALA A 205 3.51 2.81 -8.19
N PRO A 206 2.45 2.89 -9.02
CA PRO A 206 1.66 1.72 -9.38
C PRO A 206 2.50 0.63 -10.06
N HIS A 207 2.08 -0.62 -9.88
CA HIS A 207 2.67 -1.77 -10.54
C HIS A 207 4.20 -1.82 -10.33
N HIS A 208 4.60 -1.66 -9.06
CA HIS A 208 6.00 -1.62 -8.60
C HIS A 208 6.86 -0.55 -9.29
N GLY A 209 6.23 0.48 -9.89
CA GLY A 209 6.92 1.50 -10.68
C GLY A 209 7.25 1.08 -12.10
N ARG A 210 6.68 0.01 -12.63
CA ARG A 210 6.85 -0.40 -14.03
C ARG A 210 6.25 0.62 -14.99
N SER A 211 6.74 0.64 -16.22
CA SER A 211 6.22 1.52 -17.27
C SER A 211 4.73 1.30 -17.57
N SER A 212 4.22 0.06 -17.36
CA SER A 212 2.80 -0.25 -17.45
C SER A 212 1.94 0.46 -16.40
N GLY A 213 2.50 0.77 -15.21
CA GLY A 213 1.85 1.50 -14.13
C GLY A 213 2.10 3.02 -14.17
N LYS A 214 2.57 3.58 -15.29
CA LYS A 214 2.83 5.03 -15.38
C LYS A 214 1.57 5.85 -15.09
N ILE A 215 1.60 6.66 -14.04
CA ILE A 215 0.49 7.54 -13.65
C ILE A 215 0.29 8.61 -14.75
N PRO A 216 -0.97 8.93 -15.15
CA PRO A 216 -1.28 10.02 -16.06
C PRO A 216 -0.64 11.33 -15.61
N LYS A 217 -0.17 12.12 -16.58
CA LYS A 217 0.54 13.38 -16.29
C LYS A 217 -0.33 14.35 -15.49
N GLU A 218 -1.61 14.45 -15.85
CA GLU A 218 -2.59 15.31 -15.19
C GLU A 218 -2.77 14.95 -13.71
N TRP A 219 -2.77 13.65 -13.38
CA TRP A 219 -2.81 13.20 -12.00
C TRP A 219 -1.53 13.54 -11.25
N MET A 220 -0.37 13.34 -11.86
CA MET A 220 0.91 13.70 -11.23
C MET A 220 1.02 15.21 -10.98
N GLU A 221 0.51 16.04 -11.88
CA GLU A 221 0.45 17.49 -11.70
C GLU A 221 -0.51 17.90 -10.57
N SER A 222 -1.67 17.24 -10.47
CA SER A 222 -2.66 17.48 -9.40
C SER A 222 -2.13 17.03 -8.04
N ILE A 223 -1.61 15.81 -7.95
CA ILE A 223 -1.03 15.24 -6.73
C ILE A 223 0.18 16.05 -6.26
N ASN A 224 1.02 16.48 -7.21
CA ASN A 224 2.27 17.24 -6.97
C ASN A 224 3.12 16.61 -5.83
N PRO A 225 3.54 15.33 -5.96
CA PRO A 225 4.21 14.62 -4.89
C PRO A 225 5.59 15.19 -4.61
N LYS A 226 5.97 15.23 -3.32
CA LYS A 226 7.32 15.58 -2.88
C LYS A 226 8.30 14.42 -3.06
N LEU A 227 7.75 13.20 -3.02
CA LEU A 227 8.50 11.94 -3.15
C LEU A 227 7.66 10.88 -3.85
N VAL A 228 8.26 10.18 -4.80
CA VAL A 228 7.68 8.95 -5.37
C VAL A 228 8.56 7.75 -4.99
N VAL A 229 7.95 6.73 -4.40
CA VAL A 229 8.63 5.46 -4.10
C VAL A 229 8.41 4.51 -5.27
N ILE A 230 9.50 4.03 -5.84
CA ILE A 230 9.51 3.03 -6.91
C ILE A 230 9.73 1.67 -6.25
N GLY A 231 8.80 0.74 -6.41
CA GLY A 231 8.87 -0.60 -5.85
C GLY A 231 9.96 -1.49 -6.48
N GLU A 232 9.97 -2.76 -6.12
CA GLU A 232 10.92 -3.73 -6.67
C GLU A 232 10.37 -4.38 -7.94
N ALA A 233 11.09 -4.21 -9.04
CA ALA A 233 10.81 -4.85 -10.31
C ALA A 233 12.11 -5.02 -11.12
N PRO A 234 12.12 -5.85 -12.19
CA PRO A 234 13.25 -5.89 -13.12
C PRO A 234 13.59 -4.49 -13.66
N SER A 235 14.84 -4.07 -13.52
CA SER A 235 15.27 -2.68 -13.78
C SER A 235 14.92 -2.18 -15.18
N GLU A 236 14.91 -3.07 -16.18
CA GLU A 236 14.54 -2.75 -17.55
C GLU A 236 13.06 -2.42 -17.76
N LYS A 237 12.22 -2.75 -16.78
CA LYS A 237 10.78 -2.50 -16.80
C LYS A 237 10.38 -1.24 -16.02
N ILE A 238 11.29 -0.69 -15.21
CA ILE A 238 11.01 0.43 -14.32
C ILE A 238 10.89 1.74 -15.11
N ASN A 239 9.86 2.52 -14.78
CA ASN A 239 9.77 3.93 -15.11
C ASN A 239 10.38 4.75 -13.97
N TYR A 240 11.60 5.27 -14.18
CA TYR A 240 12.32 6.04 -13.16
C TYR A 240 11.78 7.46 -12.91
N LEU A 241 10.64 7.82 -13.51
CA LEU A 241 9.90 9.05 -13.23
C LEU A 241 10.80 10.30 -13.25
N SER A 242 11.52 10.49 -14.35
CA SER A 242 12.41 11.66 -14.55
C SER A 242 11.66 12.97 -14.24
N GLY A 243 12.28 13.83 -13.43
CA GLY A 243 11.71 15.10 -12.98
C GLY A 243 11.02 15.05 -11.61
N TYR A 244 10.96 13.89 -10.97
CA TYR A 244 10.47 13.74 -9.61
C TYR A 244 11.57 13.25 -8.66
N ASN A 245 11.49 13.59 -7.39
CA ASN A 245 12.32 13.00 -6.35
C ASN A 245 11.87 11.55 -6.15
N THR A 246 12.80 10.59 -6.27
CA THR A 246 12.46 9.16 -6.17
C THR A 246 13.35 8.43 -5.20
N ILE A 247 12.80 7.44 -4.50
CA ILE A 247 13.53 6.39 -3.80
C ILE A 247 13.19 5.08 -4.49
N THR A 248 14.21 4.35 -4.96
CA THR A 248 14.03 3.08 -5.66
C THR A 248 14.31 1.92 -4.71
N GLN A 249 13.31 1.13 -4.42
CA GLN A 249 13.39 0.03 -3.45
C GLN A 249 14.35 -1.08 -3.89
N ASN A 250 14.54 -1.31 -5.18
CA ASN A 250 15.58 -2.23 -5.70
C ASN A 250 16.95 -2.01 -5.05
N THR A 251 17.29 -0.75 -4.74
CA THR A 251 18.58 -0.37 -4.16
C THR A 251 18.46 0.04 -2.69
N ALA A 252 17.40 0.74 -2.29
CA ALA A 252 17.17 1.18 -0.92
C ALA A 252 16.85 0.01 0.03
N LYS A 253 16.26 -1.09 -0.49
CA LYS A 253 15.71 -2.23 0.23
C LYS A 253 14.51 -1.80 1.08
N ASN A 254 14.38 -2.23 2.34
CA ASN A 254 13.31 -1.75 3.19
C ASN A 254 13.36 -0.22 3.29
N ILE A 255 12.19 0.42 3.18
CA ILE A 255 12.06 1.88 3.31
C ILE A 255 11.08 2.15 4.45
N ILE A 256 11.49 2.98 5.41
CA ILE A 256 10.69 3.32 6.58
C ILE A 256 10.50 4.83 6.64
N PHE A 257 9.26 5.23 6.80
CA PHE A 257 8.83 6.62 6.99
C PHE A 257 8.33 6.78 8.42
N ASP A 258 9.12 7.45 9.27
CA ASP A 258 8.74 7.83 10.63
C ASP A 258 8.06 9.19 10.55
N CYS A 259 6.73 9.17 10.59
CA CYS A 259 5.86 10.31 10.28
C CYS A 259 5.42 11.04 11.55
N ASP A 260 5.69 12.32 11.61
CA ASP A 260 5.21 13.21 12.66
C ASP A 260 4.57 14.46 12.04
N THR A 261 4.10 15.40 12.90
CA THR A 261 3.52 16.67 12.47
C THR A 261 4.53 17.46 11.64
N GLY A 262 4.17 17.73 10.38
CA GLY A 262 4.95 18.55 9.45
C GLY A 262 6.27 17.95 8.96
N ILE A 263 6.62 16.70 9.33
CA ILE A 263 7.89 16.06 8.96
C ILE A 263 7.79 14.56 8.82
N VAL A 264 8.56 14.00 7.90
CA VAL A 264 8.77 12.56 7.73
C VAL A 264 10.27 12.29 7.73
N ASP A 265 10.75 11.52 8.71
CA ASP A 265 12.12 11.01 8.73
C ASP A 265 12.20 9.71 7.93
N VAL A 266 13.16 9.62 7.01
CA VAL A 266 13.28 8.48 6.07
C VAL A 266 14.47 7.63 6.43
N TYR A 267 14.22 6.33 6.53
CA TYR A 267 15.25 5.33 6.83
C TYR A 267 15.22 4.22 5.76
N VAL A 268 16.38 3.63 5.49
CA VAL A 268 16.51 2.52 4.54
C VAL A 268 17.44 1.44 5.10
N SER A 269 17.21 0.18 4.73
CA SER A 269 18.06 -0.91 5.23
C SER A 269 19.38 -1.06 4.48
N ASN A 270 19.54 -0.47 3.28
CA ASN A 270 20.82 -0.43 2.62
C ASN A 270 21.69 0.73 3.13
N GLU A 271 22.73 0.42 3.90
CA GLU A 271 23.63 1.41 4.51
C GLU A 271 24.40 2.28 3.48
N ASN A 272 24.53 1.81 2.23
CA ASN A 272 25.23 2.54 1.16
C ASN A 272 24.28 3.44 0.35
N TYR A 273 22.98 3.41 0.63
CA TYR A 273 21.99 4.23 -0.09
C TYR A 273 21.95 5.66 0.45
N SER A 274 21.77 6.63 -0.43
CA SER A 274 21.55 8.05 -0.10
C SER A 274 20.84 8.76 -1.25
N VAL A 275 20.22 9.89 -0.94
CA VAL A 275 19.60 10.83 -1.89
C VAL A 275 19.91 12.27 -1.45
N ASP A 276 19.93 13.20 -2.40
CA ASP A 276 20.36 14.61 -2.13
C ASP A 276 19.18 15.52 -1.81
N PHE A 277 17.95 15.14 -2.12
CA PHE A 277 16.76 15.96 -1.98
C PHE A 277 16.15 15.96 -0.57
N LEU A 278 16.53 15.02 0.29
CA LEU A 278 16.11 14.98 1.69
C LEU A 278 17.01 15.89 2.54
N LYS A 279 16.42 16.55 3.53
CA LYS A 279 17.15 17.43 4.45
C LYS A 279 17.79 16.63 5.57
N ASP A 280 19.10 16.78 5.76
CA ASP A 280 19.77 16.18 6.93
C ASP A 280 19.39 16.94 8.21
N LYS A 281 18.57 16.32 9.07
CA LYS A 281 18.20 16.81 10.41
C LYS A 281 19.08 16.19 11.50
N LYS A 282 20.18 15.49 11.14
CA LYS A 282 21.15 14.86 12.06
C LYS A 282 20.49 13.86 13.01
N LYS A 283 19.53 13.10 12.51
CA LYS A 283 18.89 12.03 13.28
C LYS A 283 19.80 10.81 13.37
N THR A 284 19.63 10.04 14.43
CA THR A 284 20.30 8.73 14.58
C THR A 284 19.57 7.65 13.81
N ASN A 285 20.29 6.58 13.46
CA ASN A 285 19.71 5.39 12.87
C ASN A 285 18.67 4.77 13.81
N LYS A 286 17.57 4.27 13.24
CA LYS A 286 16.47 3.60 13.94
C LYS A 286 15.99 2.40 13.11
N TYR A 287 15.18 1.55 13.71
CA TYR A 287 14.53 0.42 13.01
C TYR A 287 15.54 -0.52 12.33
N ASN A 288 16.75 -0.70 12.88
CA ASN A 288 17.86 -1.40 12.24
C ASN A 288 18.15 -0.86 10.82
N SER A 289 17.95 0.42 10.58
CA SER A 289 18.04 1.07 9.28
C SER A 289 18.77 2.41 9.39
N LYS A 290 19.41 2.80 8.29
CA LYS A 290 20.14 4.05 8.15
C LYS A 290 19.18 5.21 7.93
N TYR A 291 19.34 6.28 8.69
CA TYR A 291 18.71 7.56 8.39
C TYR A 291 19.31 8.16 7.12
N ILE A 292 18.48 8.56 6.16
CA ILE A 292 18.93 9.16 4.90
C ILE A 292 18.44 10.60 4.71
N GLY A 293 17.67 11.14 5.66
CA GLY A 293 17.18 12.51 5.65
C GLY A 293 15.71 12.62 5.98
N SER A 294 15.21 13.86 6.00
CA SER A 294 13.81 14.18 6.33
C SER A 294 13.14 14.96 5.21
N LEU A 295 11.84 14.72 5.06
CA LEU A 295 10.94 15.41 4.14
C LEU A 295 10.03 16.33 4.96
N ASP A 296 9.99 17.64 4.65
CA ASP A 296 9.00 18.55 5.23
C ASP A 296 7.65 18.36 4.50
N VAL A 297 6.54 18.14 5.22
CA VAL A 297 5.21 17.80 4.70
C VAL A 297 4.14 18.79 5.14
#